data_c2573595d374d766c708cda74cd32389
#
_entry.id   c2573595d374d766c708cda74cd32389
#
_cell.length_a   1.000
_cell.length_b   1.000
_cell.length_c   1.000
_cell.angle_alpha   90.00
_cell.angle_beta   90.00
_cell.angle_gamma   90.00
#
_symmetry.space_group_name_H-M   'P 1'
#
loop_
_entity.id
_entity.type
_entity.pdbx_description
1 polymer ?
#
loop_
_entity_poly.entity_id
_entity_poly.type
_entity_poly.pdbx_seq_one_letter_code
_entity_poly.pdbx_strand_id
1 'polypeptide(L)'
;MTMPSPKKSNLMNALSDPLNPPEIPKELPVLLLSDVVIYPNVIVPLMVDDERMVKLVGDAMASHKILATFARKYNSTGEEIQDKFFNLGTAVLIVKMFRVPDGSIRLLVQGLSRIRMVDLVEIDPYLVAKIEVMEKDRRCGMKTQALMRKITEQFKTMVDLSPNMPGDIKLSVENIKDPNTLGDLVSSNLNLKIDERQQVLEIFEIDERLTLISGFLDREIRLLKVGTKIREDVDEELERSQKEYYLREQIRAIKKELGEDDDPTLEIKELEEQIAKANMPEEAKDVATKELNRLGKMSPASAEYMVSRTYIDWLVSLPWDIRTDDNLDVNAAEKILNEDHYGLFDVKERILEYLAVRKLKNDSKGPILCFTGPPGVGKTSLGRSIARAMGRRFVRISLGGVRDEAEIRGHRRTYIGALPGR
;
A
#
# COMPACT_ATOMS: atom_id res chain seq x y z
N MET A 1 -38.92 22.36 16.11
CA MET A 1 -37.84 22.39 17.11
C MET A 1 -36.59 21.89 16.41
N THR A 2 -35.79 22.80 15.93
CA THR A 2 -34.54 22.58 15.19
C THR A 2 -33.40 22.59 16.20
N MET A 3 -32.65 21.49 16.25
CA MET A 3 -31.43 21.41 17.07
C MET A 3 -30.30 22.23 16.41
N PRO A 4 -29.51 22.97 17.18
CA PRO A 4 -28.40 23.75 16.64
C PRO A 4 -27.19 22.85 16.38
N SER A 5 -26.58 23.02 15.20
CA SER A 5 -25.31 22.40 14.80
C SER A 5 -24.14 22.83 15.72
N PRO A 6 -23.22 21.96 16.09
CA PRO A 6 -22.08 22.36 16.92
C PRO A 6 -21.08 23.19 16.11
N LYS A 7 -20.75 24.35 16.67
CA LYS A 7 -19.80 25.33 16.14
C LYS A 7 -18.39 24.71 16.02
N LYS A 8 -17.83 24.67 14.81
CA LYS A 8 -16.48 24.24 14.46
C LYS A 8 -15.32 25.12 14.99
N SER A 9 -15.57 26.07 15.87
CA SER A 9 -14.60 27.12 16.27
C SER A 9 -13.80 26.83 17.56
N ASN A 10 -14.00 25.70 18.25
CA ASN A 10 -13.33 25.45 19.55
C ASN A 10 -12.21 24.41 19.53
N LEU A 11 -11.85 23.84 18.38
CA LEU A 11 -10.76 22.85 18.30
C LEU A 11 -9.35 23.46 18.14
N MET A 12 -9.27 24.72 17.69
CA MET A 12 -7.99 25.40 17.47
C MET A 12 -7.43 26.13 18.69
N ASN A 13 -8.24 26.41 19.70
CA ASN A 13 -7.84 27.16 20.90
C ASN A 13 -7.36 26.31 22.09
N ALA A 14 -7.25 24.99 21.93
CA ALA A 14 -6.68 24.10 22.94
C ALA A 14 -5.21 23.73 22.65
N LEU A 15 -4.62 24.29 21.60
CA LEU A 15 -3.21 24.18 21.29
C LEU A 15 -2.46 25.17 22.20
N SER A 16 -1.51 24.66 22.96
CA SER A 16 -0.60 25.38 23.86
C SER A 16 -0.39 26.83 23.46
N ASP A 17 -0.60 27.72 24.43
CA ASP A 17 -0.32 29.15 24.31
C ASP A 17 1.08 29.32 23.69
N PRO A 18 1.23 29.93 22.50
CA PRO A 18 2.54 30.03 21.83
C PRO A 18 3.57 30.87 22.63
N LEU A 19 3.14 31.47 23.74
CA LEU A 19 3.96 32.31 24.61
C LEU A 19 4.65 31.55 25.75
N ASN A 20 4.29 30.27 26.04
CA ASN A 20 4.91 29.53 27.13
C ASN A 20 4.95 28.01 26.81
N PRO A 21 5.95 27.51 26.08
CA PRO A 21 6.10 26.08 25.86
C PRO A 21 6.27 25.37 27.22
N PRO A 22 5.64 24.21 27.45
CA PRO A 22 5.75 23.48 28.69
C PRO A 22 7.23 23.13 28.95
N GLU A 23 7.71 23.33 30.19
CA GLU A 23 9.06 22.88 30.59
C GLU A 23 9.16 21.36 30.43
N ILE A 24 10.17 20.92 29.69
CA ILE A 24 10.42 19.51 29.45
C ILE A 24 11.28 19.00 30.63
N PRO A 25 10.74 18.00 31.40
CA PRO A 25 11.53 17.43 32.52
C PRO A 25 12.81 16.74 32.01
N LYS A 26 13.83 16.67 32.87
CA LYS A 26 15.09 16.00 32.53
C LYS A 26 14.98 14.48 32.45
N GLU A 27 13.98 13.90 33.08
CA GLU A 27 13.66 12.47 33.05
C GLU A 27 12.25 12.28 32.50
N LEU A 28 12.13 11.45 31.50
CA LEU A 28 10.85 11.20 30.81
C LEU A 28 10.63 9.70 30.62
N PRO A 29 9.37 9.25 30.74
CA PRO A 29 8.98 7.93 30.29
C PRO A 29 9.14 7.79 28.78
N VAL A 30 9.68 6.64 28.34
CA VAL A 30 10.09 6.40 26.95
C VAL A 30 9.09 5.52 26.23
N LEU A 31 8.49 6.04 25.18
CA LEU A 31 7.65 5.31 24.24
C LEU A 31 8.47 4.95 22.99
N LEU A 32 8.71 3.65 22.78
CA LEU A 32 9.44 3.17 21.60
C LEU A 32 8.49 2.97 20.43
N LEU A 33 8.81 3.57 19.29
CA LEU A 33 8.02 3.54 18.07
C LEU A 33 8.69 2.65 17.01
N SER A 34 7.93 1.71 16.42
CA SER A 34 8.46 0.79 15.40
C SER A 34 8.37 1.36 13.99
N ASP A 35 7.34 2.16 13.68
CA ASP A 35 6.98 2.53 12.30
C ASP A 35 6.96 4.03 12.04
N VAL A 36 7.20 4.86 13.06
CA VAL A 36 7.04 6.30 12.98
C VAL A 36 8.18 7.02 13.69
N VAL A 37 8.68 8.07 13.06
CA VAL A 37 9.54 9.11 13.69
C VAL A 37 8.69 10.37 13.81
N ILE A 38 8.61 10.94 15.01
CA ILE A 38 7.83 12.15 15.28
C ILE A 38 8.76 13.37 15.21
N TYR A 39 8.32 14.37 14.45
CA TYR A 39 9.04 15.64 14.35
C TYR A 39 8.44 16.69 15.29
N PRO A 40 9.23 17.68 15.74
CA PRO A 40 8.71 18.82 16.49
C PRO A 40 7.61 19.56 15.72
N ASN A 41 6.68 20.15 16.45
CA ASN A 41 5.53 20.92 15.95
C ASN A 41 4.51 20.12 15.10
N VAL A 42 4.70 18.81 14.95
CA VAL A 42 3.78 17.93 14.19
C VAL A 42 2.87 17.20 15.16
N ILE A 43 1.59 17.05 14.77
CA ILE A 43 0.60 16.29 15.52
C ILE A 43 0.43 14.93 14.83
N VAL A 44 0.60 13.85 15.60
CA VAL A 44 0.57 12.48 15.09
C VAL A 44 -0.39 11.63 15.94
N PRO A 45 -1.31 10.87 15.31
CA PRO A 45 -2.07 9.85 16.02
C PRO A 45 -1.19 8.61 16.23
N LEU A 46 -1.17 8.09 17.45
CA LEU A 46 -0.48 6.85 17.81
C LEU A 46 -1.48 5.84 18.36
N MET A 47 -1.23 4.56 18.13
CA MET A 47 -1.97 3.48 18.75
C MET A 47 -1.03 2.71 19.66
N VAL A 48 -1.49 2.42 20.90
CA VAL A 48 -0.75 1.72 21.94
C VAL A 48 -1.61 0.56 22.41
N ASP A 49 -1.11 -0.64 22.22
CA ASP A 49 -1.78 -1.92 22.52
C ASP A 49 -1.05 -2.76 23.59
N ASP A 50 0.21 -2.46 23.88
CA ASP A 50 1.00 -3.13 24.91
C ASP A 50 0.61 -2.65 26.32
N GLU A 51 0.30 -3.58 27.24
CA GLU A 51 -0.11 -3.27 28.61
C GLU A 51 0.89 -2.40 29.38
N ARG A 52 2.20 -2.60 29.17
CA ARG A 52 3.26 -1.77 29.79
C ARG A 52 3.23 -0.33 29.27
N MET A 53 3.00 -0.19 27.95
CA MET A 53 2.90 1.14 27.32
C MET A 53 1.59 1.83 27.71
N VAL A 54 0.49 1.09 27.90
CA VAL A 54 -0.79 1.61 28.44
C VAL A 54 -0.59 2.16 29.84
N LYS A 55 0.17 1.48 30.71
CA LYS A 55 0.51 1.96 32.06
C LYS A 55 1.37 3.21 32.00
N LEU A 56 2.42 3.21 31.16
CA LEU A 56 3.28 4.35 30.93
C LEU A 56 2.51 5.61 30.55
N VAL A 57 1.56 5.48 29.59
CA VAL A 57 0.68 6.58 29.16
C VAL A 57 -0.21 7.05 30.30
N GLY A 58 -0.74 6.13 31.11
CA GLY A 58 -1.55 6.45 32.29
C GLY A 58 -0.79 7.31 33.30
N ASP A 59 0.43 6.91 33.64
CA ASP A 59 1.29 7.61 34.57
C ASP A 59 1.76 8.96 34.03
N ALA A 60 2.09 9.04 32.75
CA ALA A 60 2.42 10.29 32.07
C ALA A 60 1.24 11.29 32.07
N MET A 61 0.01 10.81 31.88
CA MET A 61 -1.20 11.65 31.93
C MET A 61 -1.46 12.22 33.32
N ALA A 62 -1.06 11.50 34.38
CA ALA A 62 -1.19 11.95 35.76
C ALA A 62 -0.09 12.98 36.16
N SER A 63 1.02 13.04 35.42
CA SER A 63 2.14 13.95 35.67
C SER A 63 2.17 15.13 34.69
N HIS A 64 3.19 15.18 33.83
CA HIS A 64 3.44 16.32 32.95
C HIS A 64 2.81 16.20 31.55
N LYS A 65 2.19 15.07 31.24
CA LYS A 65 1.64 14.72 29.91
C LYS A 65 2.70 14.70 28.79
N ILE A 66 3.98 14.63 29.15
CA ILE A 66 5.11 14.63 28.23
C ILE A 66 5.75 13.24 28.23
N LEU A 67 6.04 12.73 27.03
CA LEU A 67 6.74 11.48 26.79
C LEU A 67 7.98 11.75 25.95
N ALA A 68 9.00 10.90 26.10
CA ALA A 68 10.11 10.80 25.16
C ALA A 68 9.78 9.72 24.12
N THR A 69 9.90 10.02 22.83
CA THR A 69 9.69 9.04 21.75
C THR A 69 10.97 8.79 21.00
N PHE A 70 11.31 7.52 20.81
CA PHE A 70 12.48 7.08 20.04
C PHE A 70 12.06 6.00 19.05
N ALA A 71 12.64 6.04 17.85
CA ALA A 71 12.38 5.02 16.81
C ALA A 71 13.28 3.80 17.04
N ARG A 72 12.75 2.61 16.76
CA ARG A 72 13.48 1.35 16.77
C ARG A 72 14.36 1.22 15.52
N LYS A 73 15.56 0.66 15.69
CA LYS A 73 16.43 0.26 14.57
C LYS A 73 16.02 -1.09 14.04
N TYR A 74 15.88 -1.21 12.74
CA TYR A 74 15.37 -2.43 12.09
C TYR A 74 16.34 -3.62 12.10
N ASN A 75 17.67 -3.37 12.18
CA ASN A 75 18.73 -4.38 12.07
C ASN A 75 19.72 -4.31 13.25
N SER A 76 19.26 -4.05 14.46
CA SER A 76 20.17 -4.04 15.61
C SER A 76 20.53 -5.46 16.02
N THR A 77 21.80 -5.83 15.88
CA THR A 77 22.40 -7.07 16.39
C THR A 77 22.95 -6.93 17.81
N GLY A 78 22.77 -5.76 18.44
CA GLY A 78 23.26 -5.46 19.78
C GLY A 78 22.50 -6.21 20.88
N GLU A 79 23.23 -6.69 21.90
CA GLU A 79 22.65 -7.37 23.06
C GLU A 79 22.01 -6.39 24.05
N GLU A 80 22.47 -5.14 24.09
CA GLU A 80 21.95 -4.12 25.00
C GLU A 80 20.64 -3.50 24.47
N ILE A 81 19.76 -3.13 25.40
CA ILE A 81 18.47 -2.51 25.07
C ILE A 81 18.67 -1.20 24.31
N GLN A 82 19.73 -0.44 24.64
CA GLN A 82 20.06 0.86 24.03
C GLN A 82 20.44 0.74 22.55
N ASP A 83 20.99 -0.40 22.10
CA ASP A 83 21.37 -0.61 20.71
C ASP A 83 20.15 -0.80 19.78
N LYS A 84 18.99 -1.11 20.35
CA LYS A 84 17.76 -1.45 19.60
C LYS A 84 16.97 -0.22 19.12
N PHE A 85 17.36 0.98 19.51
CA PHE A 85 16.70 2.21 19.10
C PHE A 85 17.71 3.34 18.85
N PHE A 86 17.24 4.40 18.22
CA PHE A 86 18.07 5.58 17.96
C PHE A 86 18.21 6.43 19.21
N ASN A 87 19.38 7.04 19.42
CA ASN A 87 19.67 7.87 20.59
C ASN A 87 19.05 9.27 20.51
N LEU A 88 18.60 9.68 19.32
CA LEU A 88 17.92 10.94 19.11
C LEU A 88 16.43 10.68 18.85
N GLY A 89 15.60 11.42 19.53
CA GLY A 89 14.15 11.31 19.45
C GLY A 89 13.47 12.65 19.63
N THR A 90 12.19 12.62 19.97
CA THR A 90 11.35 13.82 20.16
C THR A 90 10.58 13.72 21.47
N ALA A 91 10.65 14.80 22.29
CA ALA A 91 9.72 14.95 23.39
C ALA A 91 8.34 15.31 22.84
N VAL A 92 7.31 14.62 23.27
CA VAL A 92 5.95 14.79 22.79
C VAL A 92 4.98 15.09 23.92
N LEU A 93 4.02 15.97 23.66
CA LEU A 93 2.90 16.27 24.56
C LEU A 93 1.68 15.44 24.16
N ILE A 94 1.05 14.78 25.12
CA ILE A 94 -0.23 14.09 24.90
C ILE A 94 -1.34 15.14 24.87
N VAL A 95 -1.90 15.39 23.68
CA VAL A 95 -2.99 16.34 23.46
C VAL A 95 -4.35 15.72 23.80
N LYS A 96 -4.57 14.48 23.34
CA LYS A 96 -5.80 13.70 23.60
C LYS A 96 -5.50 12.22 23.73
N MET A 97 -6.29 11.56 24.55
CA MET A 97 -6.28 10.12 24.74
C MET A 97 -7.69 9.56 24.62
N PHE A 98 -7.83 8.48 23.87
CA PHE A 98 -9.09 7.76 23.71
C PHE A 98 -8.84 6.27 24.04
N ARG A 99 -9.63 5.72 24.96
CA ARG A 99 -9.64 4.28 25.22
C ARG A 99 -10.59 3.59 24.24
N VAL A 100 -10.13 2.53 23.63
CA VAL A 100 -10.92 1.69 22.73
C VAL A 100 -11.44 0.48 23.48
N PRO A 101 -12.62 -0.09 23.14
CA PRO A 101 -13.20 -1.24 23.85
C PRO A 101 -12.33 -2.50 23.86
N ASP A 102 -11.37 -2.62 22.94
CA ASP A 102 -10.40 -3.73 22.85
C ASP A 102 -9.24 -3.62 23.85
N GLY A 103 -9.21 -2.57 24.69
CA GLY A 103 -8.15 -2.30 25.67
C GLY A 103 -7.01 -1.45 25.12
N SER A 104 -6.93 -1.20 23.82
CA SER A 104 -5.93 -0.32 23.23
C SER A 104 -6.22 1.15 23.53
N ILE A 105 -5.16 1.97 23.45
CA ILE A 105 -5.26 3.43 23.62
C ILE A 105 -4.86 4.11 22.32
N ARG A 106 -5.71 5.04 21.86
CA ARG A 106 -5.35 5.98 20.78
C ARG A 106 -4.95 7.31 21.38
N LEU A 107 -3.74 7.73 21.05
CA LEU A 107 -3.16 8.99 21.49
C LEU A 107 -3.10 9.96 20.32
N LEU A 108 -3.38 11.22 20.59
CA LEU A 108 -2.99 12.31 19.72
C LEU A 108 -1.86 13.05 20.42
N VAL A 109 -0.65 12.97 19.84
CA VAL A 109 0.56 13.57 20.42
C VAL A 109 1.08 14.68 19.55
N GLN A 110 1.64 15.71 20.18
CA GLN A 110 2.30 16.83 19.51
C GLN A 110 3.79 16.81 19.85
N GLY A 111 4.66 16.83 18.83
CA GLY A 111 6.08 16.98 19.01
C GLY A 111 6.44 18.36 19.58
N LEU A 112 7.28 18.39 20.60
CA LEU A 112 7.75 19.62 21.26
C LEU A 112 9.16 20.01 20.81
N SER A 113 10.14 19.17 21.11
CA SER A 113 11.55 19.42 20.82
C SER A 113 12.30 18.14 20.55
N ARG A 114 13.41 18.23 19.80
CA ARG A 114 14.38 17.16 19.66
C ARG A 114 15.05 16.89 20.99
N ILE A 115 15.20 15.64 21.35
CA ILE A 115 15.86 15.20 22.60
C ILE A 115 16.89 14.13 22.29
N ARG A 116 17.98 14.16 23.06
CA ARG A 116 18.99 13.11 23.07
C ARG A 116 18.86 12.31 24.36
N MET A 117 18.89 11.00 24.25
CA MET A 117 18.99 10.12 25.40
C MET A 117 20.43 10.21 25.96
N VAL A 118 20.54 10.48 27.24
CA VAL A 118 21.81 10.50 27.94
C VAL A 118 22.04 9.15 28.63
N ASP A 119 21.03 8.66 29.36
CA ASP A 119 21.10 7.41 30.11
C ASP A 119 19.71 6.84 30.37
N LEU A 120 19.63 5.52 30.61
CA LEU A 120 18.42 4.84 31.07
C LEU A 120 18.43 4.80 32.61
N VAL A 121 17.39 5.36 33.22
CA VAL A 121 17.23 5.44 34.68
C VAL A 121 16.47 4.22 35.22
N GLU A 122 15.40 3.84 34.55
CA GLU A 122 14.55 2.70 34.94
C GLU A 122 14.18 1.87 33.71
N ILE A 123 14.00 0.56 33.91
CA ILE A 123 13.63 -0.38 32.84
C ILE A 123 12.27 -1.03 33.15
N ASP A 124 11.90 -1.22 34.42
CA ASP A 124 10.67 -1.84 34.88
C ASP A 124 9.90 -0.88 35.80
N PRO A 125 8.59 -0.63 35.61
CA PRO A 125 7.64 -1.35 34.73
C PRO A 125 7.68 -0.89 33.26
N TYR A 126 8.31 0.23 32.96
CA TYR A 126 8.54 0.77 31.62
C TYR A 126 9.85 1.58 31.59
N LEU A 127 10.34 1.88 30.40
CA LEU A 127 11.59 2.62 30.26
C LEU A 127 11.42 4.08 30.69
N VAL A 128 12.34 4.56 31.52
CA VAL A 128 12.51 5.97 31.87
C VAL A 128 13.94 6.38 31.52
N ALA A 129 14.09 7.45 30.76
CA ALA A 129 15.39 7.94 30.33
C ALA A 129 15.65 9.36 30.80
N LYS A 130 16.92 9.61 31.16
CA LYS A 130 17.47 10.97 31.32
C LYS A 130 17.73 11.52 29.93
N ILE A 131 17.16 12.70 29.66
CA ILE A 131 17.22 13.33 28.36
C ILE A 131 17.88 14.69 28.38
N GLU A 132 18.44 15.07 27.25
CA GLU A 132 18.96 16.41 26.98
C GLU A 132 18.14 17.02 25.84
N VAL A 133 17.60 18.22 26.09
CA VAL A 133 16.84 18.95 25.06
C VAL A 133 17.84 19.64 24.12
N MET A 134 17.70 19.36 22.83
CA MET A 134 18.57 19.92 21.80
C MET A 134 18.09 21.29 21.36
N GLU A 135 18.98 22.26 21.33
CA GLU A 135 18.66 23.60 20.87
C GLU A 135 18.39 23.62 19.36
N LYS A 136 17.40 24.43 18.96
CA LYS A 136 17.06 24.64 17.53
C LYS A 136 18.10 25.58 16.90
N ASP A 137 18.60 25.23 15.73
CA ASP A 137 19.36 26.18 14.92
C ASP A 137 18.40 27.29 14.41
N ARG A 138 18.62 28.52 14.83
CA ARG A 138 17.81 29.70 14.49
C ARG A 138 18.41 30.52 13.35
N ARG A 139 19.50 30.06 12.74
CA ARG A 139 20.12 30.78 11.61
C ARG A 139 19.20 30.80 10.41
N CYS A 140 18.96 31.97 9.87
CA CYS A 140 18.12 32.15 8.68
C CYS A 140 18.84 33.10 7.71
N GLY A 141 19.81 32.54 6.96
CA GLY A 141 20.56 33.25 5.93
C GLY A 141 19.82 33.32 4.57
N MET A 142 20.45 33.98 3.60
CA MET A 142 19.93 34.01 2.22
C MET A 142 19.79 32.60 1.62
N LYS A 143 20.72 31.70 1.92
CA LYS A 143 20.68 30.30 1.47
C LYS A 143 19.48 29.56 2.07
N THR A 144 19.25 29.72 3.37
CA THR A 144 18.10 29.13 4.06
C THR A 144 16.78 29.60 3.45
N GLN A 145 16.65 30.90 3.17
CA GLN A 145 15.44 31.45 2.55
C GLN A 145 15.23 30.92 1.13
N ALA A 146 16.28 30.75 0.34
CA ALA A 146 16.20 30.17 -1.00
C ALA A 146 15.77 28.69 -0.94
N LEU A 147 16.31 27.91 0.00
CA LEU A 147 15.91 26.52 0.23
C LEU A 147 14.45 26.40 0.68
N MET A 148 14.00 27.28 1.58
CA MET A 148 12.60 27.30 2.00
C MET A 148 11.66 27.52 0.81
N ARG A 149 11.94 28.51 -0.05
CA ARG A 149 11.14 28.76 -1.25
C ARG A 149 11.11 27.54 -2.17
N LYS A 150 12.28 26.96 -2.44
CA LYS A 150 12.39 25.75 -3.25
C LYS A 150 11.56 24.62 -2.70
N ILE A 151 11.68 24.32 -1.41
CA ILE A 151 10.93 23.24 -0.74
C ILE A 151 9.42 23.49 -0.80
N THR A 152 8.99 24.74 -0.58
CA THR A 152 7.58 25.11 -0.67
C THR A 152 7.01 24.83 -2.06
N GLU A 153 7.72 25.20 -3.13
CA GLU A 153 7.28 24.94 -4.51
C GLU A 153 7.32 23.44 -4.86
N GLN A 154 8.37 22.71 -4.42
CA GLN A 154 8.45 21.26 -4.60
C GLN A 154 7.30 20.55 -3.88
N PHE A 155 6.99 20.95 -2.64
CA PHE A 155 5.91 20.37 -1.86
C PHE A 155 4.54 20.62 -2.48
N LYS A 156 4.27 21.83 -2.99
CA LYS A 156 3.05 22.13 -3.74
C LYS A 156 2.91 21.22 -4.96
N THR A 157 3.99 21.07 -5.73
CA THR A 157 4.02 20.18 -6.90
C THR A 157 3.74 18.74 -6.52
N MET A 158 4.31 18.25 -5.42
CA MET A 158 4.05 16.91 -4.90
C MET A 158 2.58 16.72 -4.51
N VAL A 159 1.99 17.71 -3.82
CA VAL A 159 0.56 17.66 -3.43
C VAL A 159 -0.35 17.67 -4.66
N ASP A 160 -0.01 18.44 -5.72
CA ASP A 160 -0.78 18.47 -6.97
C ASP A 160 -0.76 17.12 -7.70
N LEU A 161 0.35 16.41 -7.63
CA LEU A 161 0.52 15.09 -8.25
C LEU A 161 -0.04 13.94 -7.37
N SER A 162 -0.34 14.20 -6.10
CA SER A 162 -0.79 13.19 -5.13
C SER A 162 -2.31 13.18 -5.02
N PRO A 163 -3.01 12.14 -5.50
CA PRO A 163 -4.48 12.09 -5.44
C PRO A 163 -5.03 11.95 -4.01
N ASN A 164 -4.19 11.58 -3.04
CA ASN A 164 -4.61 11.28 -1.67
C ASN A 164 -4.28 12.40 -0.66
N MET A 165 -3.63 13.49 -1.08
CA MET A 165 -3.30 14.59 -0.19
C MET A 165 -4.36 15.70 -0.23
N PRO A 166 -4.85 16.17 0.95
CA PRO A 166 -5.77 17.30 1.00
C PRO A 166 -5.10 18.58 0.45
N GLY A 167 -5.78 19.31 -0.44
CA GLY A 167 -5.24 20.55 -1.02
C GLY A 167 -4.94 21.64 0.02
N ASP A 168 -5.65 21.64 1.14
CA ASP A 168 -5.51 22.63 2.23
C ASP A 168 -4.12 22.64 2.88
N ILE A 169 -3.35 21.55 2.74
CA ILE A 169 -2.00 21.43 3.30
C ILE A 169 -1.01 22.41 2.61
N LYS A 170 -1.28 22.81 1.36
CA LYS A 170 -0.49 23.82 0.64
C LYS A 170 -0.52 25.17 1.33
N LEU A 171 -1.69 25.59 1.78
CA LEU A 171 -1.86 26.85 2.50
C LEU A 171 -1.11 26.85 3.82
N SER A 172 -1.05 25.69 4.49
CA SER A 172 -0.31 25.56 5.74
C SER A 172 1.18 25.78 5.53
N VAL A 173 1.77 25.21 4.46
CA VAL A 173 3.21 25.33 4.16
C VAL A 173 3.59 26.73 3.69
N GLU A 174 2.72 27.44 2.95
CA GLU A 174 2.96 28.82 2.50
C GLU A 174 3.13 29.82 3.63
N ASN A 175 2.41 29.62 4.72
CA ASN A 175 2.38 30.56 5.84
C ASN A 175 3.50 30.34 6.85
N ILE A 176 4.33 29.28 6.72
CA ILE A 176 5.41 28.96 7.65
C ILE A 176 6.62 29.85 7.35
N LYS A 177 7.03 30.63 8.38
CA LYS A 177 8.22 31.51 8.33
C LYS A 177 9.45 30.88 8.98
N ASP A 178 9.25 29.92 9.88
CA ASP A 178 10.35 29.24 10.58
C ASP A 178 10.85 28.03 9.73
N PRO A 179 12.14 28.02 9.34
CA PRO A 179 12.69 26.96 8.51
C PRO A 179 12.66 25.58 9.19
N ASN A 180 12.75 25.54 10.53
CA ASN A 180 12.65 24.27 11.27
C ASN A 180 11.25 23.68 11.16
N THR A 181 10.22 24.49 11.39
CA THR A 181 8.83 24.08 11.30
C THR A 181 8.46 23.66 9.88
N LEU A 182 8.96 24.36 8.85
CA LEU A 182 8.78 23.99 7.46
C LEU A 182 9.38 22.59 7.17
N GLY A 183 10.63 22.39 7.56
CA GLY A 183 11.31 21.12 7.35
C GLY A 183 10.62 19.96 8.07
N ASP A 184 10.23 20.16 9.32
CA ASP A 184 9.55 19.16 10.14
C ASP A 184 8.16 18.79 9.57
N LEU A 185 7.37 19.78 9.14
CA LEU A 185 6.05 19.55 8.52
C LEU A 185 6.16 18.83 7.16
N VAL A 186 7.06 19.28 6.31
CA VAL A 186 7.26 18.65 5.00
C VAL A 186 7.70 17.20 5.17
N SER A 187 8.68 16.95 6.06
CA SER A 187 9.21 15.59 6.30
C SER A 187 8.15 14.63 6.86
N SER A 188 7.22 15.13 7.68
CA SER A 188 6.13 14.31 8.22
C SER A 188 5.14 13.83 7.14
N ASN A 189 5.03 14.57 6.04
CA ASN A 189 4.13 14.27 4.92
C ASN A 189 4.81 13.52 3.77
N LEU A 190 6.13 13.28 3.84
CA LEU A 190 6.86 12.50 2.86
C LEU A 190 6.78 11.00 3.19
N ASN A 191 6.70 10.18 2.14
CA ASN A 191 6.73 8.73 2.25
C ASN A 191 8.19 8.23 2.35
N LEU A 192 8.82 8.51 3.50
CA LEU A 192 10.21 8.15 3.79
C LEU A 192 10.29 6.86 4.61
N LYS A 193 11.35 6.08 4.42
CA LYS A 193 11.72 4.98 5.30
C LYS A 193 12.11 5.52 6.70
N ILE A 194 12.03 4.67 7.73
CA ILE A 194 12.34 5.06 9.10
C ILE A 194 13.75 5.63 9.22
N ASP A 195 14.75 4.99 8.60
CA ASP A 195 16.14 5.45 8.61
C ASP A 195 16.28 6.83 7.95
N GLU A 196 15.56 7.09 6.85
CA GLU A 196 15.57 8.40 6.18
C GLU A 196 14.88 9.47 7.04
N ARG A 197 13.76 9.12 7.69
CA ARG A 197 13.06 9.99 8.65
C ARG A 197 13.97 10.33 9.83
N GLN A 198 14.67 9.35 10.36
CA GLN A 198 15.59 9.50 11.45
C GLN A 198 16.77 10.39 11.04
N GLN A 199 17.33 10.19 9.86
CA GLN A 199 18.39 11.04 9.32
C GLN A 199 17.99 12.52 9.27
N VAL A 200 16.78 12.84 8.85
CA VAL A 200 16.25 14.22 8.87
C VAL A 200 16.14 14.75 10.31
N LEU A 201 15.75 13.90 11.29
CA LEU A 201 15.64 14.29 12.68
C LEU A 201 17.00 14.60 13.28
N GLU A 202 18.05 13.86 12.91
CA GLU A 202 19.43 13.93 13.44
C GLU A 202 20.24 15.11 12.92
N ILE A 203 19.91 15.66 11.75
CA ILE A 203 20.61 16.82 11.21
C ILE A 203 20.16 18.09 11.92
N PHE A 204 21.06 18.71 12.68
CA PHE A 204 20.79 19.95 13.43
C PHE A 204 20.99 21.18 12.55
N GLU A 205 21.98 21.18 11.65
CA GLU A 205 22.21 22.30 10.75
C GLU A 205 21.05 22.43 9.74
N ILE A 206 20.40 23.61 9.78
CA ILE A 206 19.16 23.81 9.05
C ILE A 206 19.34 23.75 7.53
N ASP A 207 20.44 24.27 7.00
CA ASP A 207 20.70 24.29 5.56
C ASP A 207 20.96 22.88 5.01
N GLU A 208 21.68 22.04 5.77
CA GLU A 208 21.91 20.64 5.41
C GLU A 208 20.60 19.85 5.45
N ARG A 209 19.80 20.02 6.50
CA ARG A 209 18.51 19.36 6.65
C ARG A 209 17.55 19.73 5.51
N LEU A 210 17.41 21.03 5.21
CA LEU A 210 16.57 21.48 4.10
C LEU A 210 17.08 20.98 2.75
N THR A 211 18.38 20.89 2.55
CA THR A 211 18.96 20.32 1.32
C THR A 211 18.59 18.84 1.17
N LEU A 212 18.70 18.07 2.25
CA LEU A 212 18.30 16.66 2.25
C LEU A 212 16.80 16.47 1.95
N ILE A 213 15.94 17.27 2.60
CA ILE A 213 14.50 17.27 2.39
C ILE A 213 14.15 17.60 0.93
N SER A 214 14.82 18.61 0.35
CA SER A 214 14.66 18.95 -1.08
C SER A 214 15.01 17.77 -1.99
N GLY A 215 16.04 16.99 -1.66
CA GLY A 215 16.41 15.77 -2.40
C GLY A 215 15.34 14.68 -2.32
N PHE A 216 14.74 14.48 -1.16
CA PHE A 216 13.63 13.54 -0.98
C PHE A 216 12.37 13.98 -1.74
N LEU A 217 12.04 15.27 -1.71
CA LEU A 217 10.94 15.83 -2.51
C LEU A 217 11.15 15.62 -4.00
N ASP A 218 12.36 15.86 -4.51
CA ASP A 218 12.69 15.64 -5.92
C ASP A 218 12.51 14.17 -6.33
N ARG A 219 12.88 13.24 -5.44
CA ARG A 219 12.68 11.80 -5.66
C ARG A 219 11.19 11.45 -5.72
N GLU A 220 10.42 11.94 -4.75
CA GLU A 220 8.97 11.66 -4.65
C GLU A 220 8.21 12.24 -5.85
N ILE A 221 8.51 13.48 -6.25
CA ILE A 221 7.92 14.12 -7.43
C ILE A 221 8.20 13.31 -8.70
N ARG A 222 9.44 12.79 -8.87
CA ARG A 222 9.76 11.94 -10.02
C ARG A 222 8.94 10.65 -10.02
N LEU A 223 8.78 10.00 -8.87
CA LEU A 223 7.98 8.78 -8.75
C LEU A 223 6.50 9.03 -9.06
N LEU A 224 5.94 10.13 -8.54
CA LEU A 224 4.56 10.51 -8.80
C LEU A 224 4.33 10.84 -10.28
N LYS A 225 5.23 11.57 -10.94
CA LYS A 225 5.15 11.86 -12.38
C LYS A 225 5.16 10.60 -13.24
N VAL A 226 6.02 9.63 -12.91
CA VAL A 226 6.04 8.35 -13.62
C VAL A 226 4.72 7.59 -13.39
N GLY A 227 4.21 7.60 -12.16
CA GLY A 227 2.92 6.97 -11.84
C GLY A 227 1.74 7.61 -12.57
N THR A 228 1.73 8.95 -12.72
CA THR A 228 0.70 9.68 -13.47
C THR A 228 0.77 9.32 -14.96
N LYS A 229 1.97 9.32 -15.53
CA LYS A 229 2.16 8.97 -16.95
C LYS A 229 1.69 7.54 -17.26
N ILE A 230 2.00 6.58 -16.40
CA ILE A 230 1.53 5.20 -16.58
C ILE A 230 -0.01 5.13 -16.56
N ARG A 231 -0.66 5.92 -15.70
CA ARG A 231 -2.14 5.97 -15.68
C ARG A 231 -2.70 6.59 -16.95
N GLU A 232 -2.14 7.71 -17.40
CA GLU A 232 -2.53 8.37 -18.65
C GLU A 232 -2.38 7.43 -19.85
N ASP A 233 -1.25 6.70 -19.95
CA ASP A 233 -1.01 5.72 -21.02
C ASP A 233 -2.06 4.57 -21.00
N VAL A 234 -2.44 4.10 -19.82
CA VAL A 234 -3.48 3.05 -19.65
C VAL A 234 -4.87 3.58 -20.00
N ASP A 235 -5.19 4.81 -19.59
CA ASP A 235 -6.48 5.43 -19.88
C ASP A 235 -6.62 5.70 -21.39
N GLU A 236 -5.56 6.17 -22.07
CA GLU A 236 -5.54 6.34 -23.54
C GLU A 236 -5.73 5.00 -24.28
N GLU A 237 -5.13 3.92 -23.80
CA GLU A 237 -5.29 2.58 -24.41
C GLU A 237 -6.70 2.05 -24.24
N LEU A 238 -7.32 2.30 -23.08
CA LEU A 238 -8.73 1.98 -22.81
C LEU A 238 -9.69 2.78 -23.70
N GLU A 239 -9.48 4.11 -23.82
CA GLU A 239 -10.29 4.96 -24.69
C GLU A 239 -10.15 4.55 -26.16
N ARG A 240 -8.94 4.22 -26.60
CA ARG A 240 -8.67 3.73 -27.95
C ARG A 240 -9.40 2.43 -28.24
N SER A 241 -9.37 1.48 -27.34
CA SER A 241 -10.09 0.21 -27.44
C SER A 241 -11.60 0.40 -27.49
N GLN A 242 -12.15 1.30 -26.66
CA GLN A 242 -13.57 1.63 -26.68
C GLN A 242 -14.00 2.30 -27.98
N LYS A 243 -13.18 3.22 -28.51
CA LYS A 243 -13.42 3.91 -29.77
C LYS A 243 -13.36 2.96 -30.96
N GLU A 244 -12.40 2.03 -30.98
CA GLU A 244 -12.26 1.01 -32.01
C GLU A 244 -13.48 0.06 -32.02
N TYR A 245 -13.94 -0.32 -30.83
CA TYR A 245 -15.16 -1.09 -30.65
C TYR A 245 -16.40 -0.35 -31.18
N TYR A 246 -16.57 0.93 -30.79
CA TYR A 246 -17.68 1.76 -31.26
C TYR A 246 -17.69 1.94 -32.78
N LEU A 247 -16.51 2.15 -33.37
CA LEU A 247 -16.39 2.27 -34.85
C LEU A 247 -16.72 0.96 -35.55
N ARG A 248 -16.37 -0.20 -35.03
CA ARG A 248 -16.75 -1.51 -35.57
C ARG A 248 -18.25 -1.71 -35.51
N GLU A 249 -18.91 -1.30 -34.44
CA GLU A 249 -20.37 -1.38 -34.34
C GLU A 249 -21.06 -0.40 -35.30
N GLN A 250 -20.52 0.79 -35.52
CA GLN A 250 -21.05 1.69 -36.56
C GLN A 250 -20.91 1.10 -37.96
N ILE A 251 -19.76 0.52 -38.27
CA ILE A 251 -19.56 -0.18 -39.58
C ILE A 251 -20.59 -1.32 -39.75
N ARG A 252 -20.86 -2.05 -38.67
CA ARG A 252 -21.84 -3.14 -38.66
C ARG A 252 -23.26 -2.62 -38.87
N ALA A 253 -23.64 -1.53 -38.22
CA ALA A 253 -24.91 -0.87 -38.38
C ALA A 253 -25.10 -0.35 -39.85
N ILE A 254 -24.05 0.28 -40.39
CA ILE A 254 -24.05 0.77 -41.78
C ILE A 254 -24.14 -0.37 -42.79
N LYS A 255 -23.40 -1.48 -42.59
CA LYS A 255 -23.51 -2.68 -43.44
C LYS A 255 -24.93 -3.27 -43.41
N LYS A 256 -25.58 -3.25 -42.26
CA LYS A 256 -26.97 -3.68 -42.10
C LYS A 256 -27.96 -2.78 -42.86
N GLU A 257 -27.75 -1.45 -42.85
CA GLU A 257 -28.60 -0.51 -43.64
C GLU A 257 -28.35 -0.62 -45.14
N LEU A 258 -27.16 -1.03 -45.56
CA LEU A 258 -26.81 -1.24 -46.96
C LEU A 258 -27.29 -2.60 -47.50
N GLY A 259 -27.94 -3.45 -46.69
CA GLY A 259 -28.43 -4.76 -47.10
C GLY A 259 -27.31 -5.80 -47.31
N GLU A 260 -26.11 -5.54 -46.84
CA GLU A 260 -25.03 -6.52 -46.72
C GLU A 260 -25.26 -7.29 -45.40
N ASP A 261 -26.33 -8.12 -45.38
CA ASP A 261 -26.77 -8.86 -44.21
C ASP A 261 -25.74 -9.90 -43.78
N ASP A 262 -25.08 -9.62 -42.64
CA ASP A 262 -24.68 -10.70 -41.76
C ASP A 262 -25.96 -11.25 -41.14
N ASP A 263 -26.51 -12.31 -41.73
CA ASP A 263 -27.68 -13.01 -41.25
C ASP A 263 -27.46 -13.40 -39.77
N PRO A 264 -28.30 -12.92 -38.82
CA PRO A 264 -28.14 -13.27 -37.39
C PRO A 264 -28.10 -14.78 -37.16
N THR A 265 -28.67 -15.54 -38.08
CA THR A 265 -28.63 -17.00 -38.10
C THR A 265 -27.25 -17.56 -38.40
N LEU A 266 -26.40 -16.86 -39.15
CA LEU A 266 -25.02 -17.25 -39.44
C LEU A 266 -24.15 -17.02 -38.22
N GLU A 267 -24.26 -15.89 -37.55
CA GLU A 267 -23.51 -15.57 -36.33
C GLU A 267 -23.80 -16.60 -35.22
N ILE A 268 -25.06 -16.98 -35.04
CA ILE A 268 -25.44 -17.98 -34.03
C ILE A 268 -24.83 -19.35 -34.38
N LYS A 269 -24.84 -19.73 -35.65
CA LYS A 269 -24.21 -20.99 -36.09
C LYS A 269 -22.70 -20.98 -35.90
N GLU A 270 -22.04 -19.87 -36.20
CA GLU A 270 -20.61 -19.74 -35.96
C GLU A 270 -20.26 -19.88 -34.47
N LEU A 271 -21.01 -19.22 -33.57
CA LEU A 271 -20.86 -19.37 -32.14
C LEU A 271 -21.13 -20.79 -31.65
N GLU A 272 -22.14 -21.47 -32.23
CA GLU A 272 -22.44 -22.87 -31.92
C GLU A 272 -21.26 -23.78 -32.29
N GLU A 273 -20.68 -23.58 -33.48
CA GLU A 273 -19.49 -24.31 -33.91
C GLU A 273 -18.27 -24.04 -33.02
N GLN A 274 -18.08 -22.79 -32.59
CA GLN A 274 -16.99 -22.42 -31.71
C GLN A 274 -17.18 -23.04 -30.33
N ILE A 275 -18.37 -23.05 -29.76
CA ILE A 275 -18.68 -23.73 -28.50
C ILE A 275 -18.41 -25.25 -28.62
N ALA A 276 -18.74 -25.84 -29.75
CA ALA A 276 -18.48 -27.29 -30.00
C ALA A 276 -16.96 -27.59 -30.09
N LYS A 277 -16.18 -26.68 -30.68
CA LYS A 277 -14.72 -26.81 -30.86
C LYS A 277 -13.92 -26.50 -29.60
N ALA A 278 -14.46 -25.72 -28.67
CA ALA A 278 -13.73 -25.24 -27.48
C ALA A 278 -13.49 -26.30 -26.40
N ASN A 279 -13.97 -27.53 -26.55
CA ASN A 279 -13.80 -28.65 -25.61
C ASN A 279 -14.10 -28.31 -24.15
N MET A 280 -15.17 -27.55 -23.93
CA MET A 280 -15.57 -27.11 -22.59
C MET A 280 -16.05 -28.29 -21.74
N PRO A 281 -15.85 -28.22 -20.39
CA PRO A 281 -16.53 -29.11 -19.45
C PRO A 281 -18.07 -29.03 -19.64
N GLU A 282 -18.81 -30.13 -19.34
CA GLU A 282 -20.26 -30.19 -19.55
C GLU A 282 -21.00 -29.02 -18.87
N GLU A 283 -20.60 -28.63 -17.64
CA GLU A 283 -21.18 -27.51 -16.91
C GLU A 283 -21.03 -26.18 -17.69
N ALA A 284 -19.84 -25.91 -18.23
CA ALA A 284 -19.59 -24.70 -19.01
C ALA A 284 -20.29 -24.71 -20.35
N LYS A 285 -20.33 -25.87 -21.02
CA LYS A 285 -21.02 -26.08 -22.28
C LYS A 285 -22.53 -25.87 -22.14
N ASP A 286 -23.12 -26.38 -21.06
CA ASP A 286 -24.54 -26.19 -20.77
C ASP A 286 -24.90 -24.71 -20.58
N VAL A 287 -24.04 -23.97 -19.86
CA VAL A 287 -24.20 -22.53 -19.63
C VAL A 287 -24.08 -21.76 -20.97
N ALA A 288 -23.03 -22.07 -21.74
CA ALA A 288 -22.79 -21.44 -23.04
C ALA A 288 -23.98 -21.70 -24.02
N THR A 289 -24.47 -22.92 -24.06
CA THR A 289 -25.61 -23.30 -24.92
C THR A 289 -26.91 -22.59 -24.50
N LYS A 290 -27.17 -22.50 -23.18
CA LYS A 290 -28.35 -21.75 -22.68
C LYS A 290 -28.24 -20.25 -23.02
N GLU A 291 -27.05 -19.66 -22.91
CA GLU A 291 -26.87 -18.28 -23.24
C GLU A 291 -26.91 -18.02 -24.75
N LEU A 292 -26.45 -18.95 -25.60
CA LEU A 292 -26.58 -18.90 -27.05
C LEU A 292 -28.05 -18.96 -27.48
N ASN A 293 -28.84 -19.87 -26.88
CA ASN A 293 -30.28 -19.96 -27.12
C ASN A 293 -31.04 -18.69 -26.69
N ARG A 294 -30.55 -18.02 -25.65
CA ARG A 294 -31.07 -16.73 -25.19
C ARG A 294 -30.72 -15.62 -26.18
N LEU A 295 -29.48 -15.60 -26.65
CA LEU A 295 -28.95 -14.64 -27.64
C LEU A 295 -29.80 -14.71 -28.95
N GLY A 296 -30.11 -15.91 -29.42
CA GLY A 296 -30.93 -16.11 -30.63
C GLY A 296 -32.37 -15.59 -30.55
N LYS A 297 -32.87 -15.32 -29.32
CA LYS A 297 -34.23 -14.76 -29.11
C LYS A 297 -34.21 -13.25 -28.86
N MET A 298 -33.02 -12.63 -28.73
CA MET A 298 -32.86 -11.21 -28.46
C MET A 298 -32.71 -10.41 -29.75
N SER A 299 -33.15 -9.16 -29.69
CA SER A 299 -32.85 -8.22 -30.78
C SER A 299 -31.36 -7.87 -30.75
N PRO A 300 -30.62 -7.94 -31.87
CA PRO A 300 -29.22 -7.54 -31.96
C PRO A 300 -28.97 -6.09 -31.55
N ALA A 301 -30.00 -5.23 -31.61
CA ALA A 301 -29.91 -3.83 -31.18
C ALA A 301 -30.01 -3.63 -29.66
N SER A 302 -30.27 -4.68 -28.87
CA SER A 302 -30.39 -4.56 -27.42
C SER A 302 -29.02 -4.55 -26.74
N ALA A 303 -28.86 -3.74 -25.68
CA ALA A 303 -27.67 -3.74 -24.86
C ALA A 303 -27.40 -5.12 -24.21
N GLU A 304 -28.45 -5.87 -23.91
CA GLU A 304 -28.33 -7.22 -23.34
C GLU A 304 -27.75 -8.23 -24.35
N TYR A 305 -27.97 -8.04 -25.66
CA TYR A 305 -27.37 -8.86 -26.70
C TYR A 305 -25.84 -8.84 -26.62
N MET A 306 -25.28 -7.63 -26.50
CA MET A 306 -23.82 -7.43 -26.40
C MET A 306 -23.25 -8.05 -25.14
N VAL A 307 -23.95 -7.96 -24.02
CA VAL A 307 -23.52 -8.57 -22.76
C VAL A 307 -23.46 -10.09 -22.88
N SER A 308 -24.53 -10.71 -23.43
CA SER A 308 -24.57 -12.15 -23.62
C SER A 308 -23.53 -12.62 -24.65
N ARG A 309 -23.35 -11.88 -25.73
CA ARG A 309 -22.32 -12.13 -26.74
C ARG A 309 -20.93 -12.15 -26.16
N THR A 310 -20.55 -11.07 -25.46
CA THR A 310 -19.24 -10.95 -24.82
C THR A 310 -19.00 -12.10 -23.85
N TYR A 311 -20.00 -12.51 -23.11
CA TYR A 311 -19.87 -13.64 -22.18
C TYR A 311 -19.59 -14.96 -22.90
N ILE A 312 -20.26 -15.23 -24.02
CA ILE A 312 -20.00 -16.43 -24.84
C ILE A 312 -18.58 -16.37 -25.44
N ASP A 313 -18.17 -15.21 -25.95
CA ASP A 313 -16.82 -15.00 -26.50
C ASP A 313 -15.72 -15.30 -25.45
N TRP A 314 -15.93 -14.87 -24.20
CA TRP A 314 -15.04 -15.25 -23.11
C TRP A 314 -15.01 -16.75 -22.85
N LEU A 315 -16.15 -17.42 -22.77
CA LEU A 315 -16.21 -18.87 -22.58
C LEU A 315 -15.50 -19.63 -23.68
N VAL A 316 -15.66 -19.21 -24.93
CA VAL A 316 -15.00 -19.84 -26.09
C VAL A 316 -13.50 -19.59 -26.12
N SER A 317 -13.06 -18.41 -25.70
CA SER A 317 -11.63 -18.04 -25.72
C SER A 317 -10.81 -18.72 -24.64
N LEU A 318 -11.44 -19.27 -23.60
CA LEU A 318 -10.72 -19.95 -22.52
C LEU A 318 -10.13 -21.29 -23.00
N PRO A 319 -8.85 -21.59 -22.66
CA PRO A 319 -8.18 -22.82 -23.09
C PRO A 319 -8.56 -24.00 -22.17
N TRP A 320 -9.75 -24.55 -22.31
CA TRP A 320 -10.30 -25.60 -21.44
C TRP A 320 -9.50 -26.90 -21.40
N ASP A 321 -8.90 -27.27 -22.52
CA ASP A 321 -8.15 -28.53 -22.69
C ASP A 321 -6.65 -28.38 -22.54
N ILE A 322 -6.13 -27.15 -22.43
CA ILE A 322 -4.68 -26.96 -22.34
C ILE A 322 -4.22 -27.27 -20.92
N ARG A 323 -3.59 -28.40 -20.75
CA ARG A 323 -3.00 -28.86 -19.49
C ARG A 323 -1.51 -29.13 -19.69
N THR A 324 -0.76 -29.02 -18.63
CA THR A 324 0.63 -29.50 -18.57
C THR A 324 0.66 -30.78 -17.76
N ASP A 325 1.41 -31.78 -18.24
CA ASP A 325 1.65 -33.00 -17.46
C ASP A 325 2.57 -32.67 -16.29
N ASP A 326 2.15 -33.09 -15.10
CA ASP A 326 2.94 -32.85 -13.89
C ASP A 326 4.12 -33.80 -13.85
N ASN A 327 5.33 -33.27 -13.77
CA ASN A 327 6.53 -34.03 -13.41
C ASN A 327 6.60 -34.13 -11.86
N LEU A 328 6.37 -35.32 -11.33
CA LEU A 328 6.43 -35.60 -9.89
C LEU A 328 7.71 -36.39 -9.51
N ASP A 329 8.81 -36.15 -10.21
CA ASP A 329 10.12 -36.68 -9.83
C ASP A 329 10.72 -35.84 -8.70
N VAL A 330 10.64 -36.38 -7.47
CA VAL A 330 11.15 -35.76 -6.26
C VAL A 330 12.65 -35.49 -6.31
N ASN A 331 13.44 -36.37 -6.92
CA ASN A 331 14.87 -36.18 -7.03
C ASN A 331 15.25 -35.07 -8.02
N ALA A 332 14.52 -34.95 -9.12
CA ALA A 332 14.69 -33.85 -10.05
C ALA A 332 14.27 -32.50 -9.41
N ALA A 333 13.19 -32.52 -8.63
CA ALA A 333 12.72 -31.34 -7.91
C ALA A 333 13.75 -30.88 -6.86
N GLU A 334 14.36 -31.79 -6.12
CA GLU A 334 15.42 -31.48 -5.14
C GLU A 334 16.61 -30.77 -5.81
N LYS A 335 17.07 -31.30 -6.96
CA LYS A 335 18.15 -30.66 -7.71
C LYS A 335 17.82 -29.25 -8.13
N ILE A 336 16.65 -29.03 -8.70
CA ILE A 336 16.18 -27.70 -9.13
C ILE A 336 16.10 -26.72 -7.95
N LEU A 337 15.55 -27.16 -6.81
CA LEU A 337 15.46 -26.33 -5.61
C LEU A 337 16.84 -25.99 -5.04
N ASN A 338 17.79 -26.89 -5.14
CA ASN A 338 19.18 -26.68 -4.68
C ASN A 338 19.98 -25.79 -5.63
N GLU A 339 19.73 -25.86 -6.94
CA GLU A 339 20.31 -24.96 -7.95
C GLU A 339 19.82 -23.51 -7.78
N ASP A 340 18.50 -23.33 -7.58
CA ASP A 340 17.88 -22.02 -7.59
C ASP A 340 17.99 -21.28 -6.23
N HIS A 341 18.18 -22.03 -5.12
CA HIS A 341 18.17 -21.46 -3.76
C HIS A 341 19.29 -22.00 -2.89
N TYR A 342 20.02 -21.10 -2.24
CA TYR A 342 21.00 -21.47 -1.23
C TYR A 342 20.33 -21.63 0.15
N GLY A 343 20.69 -22.65 0.92
CA GLY A 343 20.10 -22.91 2.24
C GLY A 343 18.61 -23.27 2.18
N LEU A 344 17.80 -22.72 3.08
CA LEU A 344 16.35 -22.94 3.20
C LEU A 344 15.96 -24.42 3.32
N PHE A 345 16.73 -25.20 4.08
CA PHE A 345 16.61 -26.67 4.15
C PHE A 345 15.21 -27.11 4.56
N ASP A 346 14.64 -26.56 5.64
CA ASP A 346 13.32 -26.93 6.15
C ASP A 346 12.21 -26.62 5.14
N VAL A 347 12.33 -25.49 4.41
CA VAL A 347 11.36 -25.11 3.39
C VAL A 347 11.43 -26.04 2.18
N LYS A 348 12.65 -26.40 1.75
CA LYS A 348 12.85 -27.36 0.65
C LYS A 348 12.34 -28.74 1.00
N GLU A 349 12.65 -29.22 2.20
CA GLU A 349 12.15 -30.49 2.70
C GLU A 349 10.61 -30.53 2.68
N ARG A 350 9.96 -29.46 3.17
CA ARG A 350 8.50 -29.37 3.15
C ARG A 350 7.91 -29.35 1.74
N ILE A 351 8.59 -28.73 0.78
CA ILE A 351 8.18 -28.74 -0.63
C ILE A 351 8.33 -30.16 -1.21
N LEU A 352 9.43 -30.85 -0.93
CA LEU A 352 9.66 -32.22 -1.39
C LEU A 352 8.65 -33.21 -0.80
N GLU A 353 8.33 -33.10 0.48
CA GLU A 353 7.23 -33.84 1.13
C GLU A 353 5.90 -33.63 0.41
N TYR A 354 5.56 -32.37 0.12
CA TYR A 354 4.33 -32.03 -0.61
C TYR A 354 4.29 -32.70 -2.00
N LEU A 355 5.40 -32.68 -2.74
CA LEU A 355 5.51 -33.32 -4.06
C LEU A 355 5.46 -34.85 -3.96
N ALA A 356 6.08 -35.44 -2.93
CA ALA A 356 6.04 -36.87 -2.67
C ALA A 356 4.60 -37.35 -2.34
N VAL A 357 3.89 -36.60 -1.51
CA VAL A 357 2.48 -36.90 -1.19
C VAL A 357 1.61 -36.82 -2.45
N ARG A 358 1.83 -35.82 -3.31
CA ARG A 358 1.12 -35.71 -4.60
C ARG A 358 1.42 -36.86 -5.55
N LYS A 359 2.64 -37.35 -5.55
CA LYS A 359 3.03 -38.54 -6.33
C LYS A 359 2.31 -39.81 -5.87
N LEU A 360 2.13 -39.95 -4.55
CA LEU A 360 1.45 -41.10 -3.96
C LEU A 360 -0.06 -41.04 -4.09
N LYS A 361 -0.62 -39.84 -3.98
CA LYS A 361 -2.06 -39.59 -4.03
C LYS A 361 -2.38 -38.76 -5.28
N ASN A 362 -2.82 -39.41 -6.33
CA ASN A 362 -3.11 -38.81 -7.64
C ASN A 362 -4.38 -37.90 -7.62
N ASP A 363 -4.65 -37.25 -6.48
CA ASP A 363 -5.79 -36.37 -6.29
C ASP A 363 -5.39 -34.94 -6.71
N SER A 364 -6.17 -34.34 -7.58
CA SER A 364 -5.95 -32.99 -8.13
C SER A 364 -6.07 -31.86 -7.10
N LYS A 365 -6.67 -32.15 -5.93
CA LYS A 365 -6.90 -31.18 -4.87
C LYS A 365 -5.86 -31.28 -3.77
N GLY A 366 -4.65 -30.75 -4.05
CA GLY A 366 -3.60 -30.60 -3.03
C GLY A 366 -3.84 -29.39 -2.11
N PRO A 367 -3.23 -29.35 -0.91
CA PRO A 367 -3.28 -28.19 -0.04
C PRO A 367 -2.60 -26.98 -0.70
N ILE A 368 -3.08 -25.79 -0.31
CA ILE A 368 -2.48 -24.51 -0.75
C ILE A 368 -1.21 -24.28 0.07
N LEU A 369 -0.06 -24.11 -0.60
CA LEU A 369 1.18 -23.75 0.05
C LEU A 369 1.23 -22.24 0.28
N CYS A 370 1.41 -21.83 1.54
CA CYS A 370 1.55 -20.44 1.93
C CYS A 370 2.97 -20.16 2.45
N PHE A 371 3.72 -19.27 1.78
CA PHE A 371 5.05 -18.84 2.18
C PHE A 371 4.97 -17.48 2.87
N THR A 372 5.34 -17.43 4.16
CA THR A 372 5.42 -16.20 4.95
C THR A 372 6.87 -15.84 5.24
N GLY A 373 7.15 -14.57 5.40
CA GLY A 373 8.51 -14.09 5.70
C GLY A 373 8.75 -12.66 5.23
N PRO A 374 9.88 -12.05 5.60
CA PRO A 374 10.22 -10.68 5.23
C PRO A 374 10.38 -10.51 3.72
N PRO A 375 10.35 -9.28 3.20
CA PRO A 375 10.61 -9.01 1.78
C PRO A 375 12.03 -9.44 1.39
N GLY A 376 12.21 -9.90 0.15
CA GLY A 376 13.53 -10.24 -0.40
C GLY A 376 14.04 -11.65 -0.13
N VAL A 377 13.42 -12.47 0.74
CA VAL A 377 13.88 -13.82 1.09
C VAL A 377 13.59 -14.91 0.03
N GLY A 378 13.07 -14.56 -1.13
CA GLY A 378 12.87 -15.50 -2.22
C GLY A 378 11.52 -16.22 -2.29
N LYS A 379 10.45 -15.75 -1.60
CA LYS A 379 9.12 -16.39 -1.64
C LYS A 379 8.57 -16.61 -3.06
N THR A 380 8.69 -15.59 -3.90
CA THR A 380 8.21 -15.64 -5.29
C THR A 380 9.10 -16.54 -6.17
N SER A 381 10.41 -16.55 -5.93
CA SER A 381 11.34 -17.41 -6.66
C SER A 381 11.14 -18.89 -6.30
N LEU A 382 10.84 -19.21 -5.04
CA LEU A 382 10.45 -20.56 -4.63
C LEU A 382 9.23 -21.07 -5.40
N GLY A 383 8.18 -20.22 -5.54
CA GLY A 383 7.01 -20.57 -6.34
C GLY A 383 7.35 -20.87 -7.81
N ARG A 384 8.29 -20.10 -8.39
CA ARG A 384 8.77 -20.32 -9.76
C ARG A 384 9.56 -21.63 -9.88
N SER A 385 10.42 -21.94 -8.90
CA SER A 385 11.21 -23.16 -8.89
C SER A 385 10.34 -24.40 -8.71
N ILE A 386 9.27 -24.33 -7.91
CA ILE A 386 8.28 -25.40 -7.79
C ILE A 386 7.58 -25.63 -9.14
N ALA A 387 7.14 -24.56 -9.80
CA ALA A 387 6.51 -24.68 -11.11
C ALA A 387 7.46 -25.31 -12.15
N ARG A 388 8.74 -24.89 -12.16
CA ARG A 388 9.79 -25.48 -13.00
C ARG A 388 10.01 -26.97 -12.70
N ALA A 389 10.06 -27.35 -11.42
CA ALA A 389 10.21 -28.73 -10.99
C ALA A 389 9.05 -29.61 -11.42
N MET A 390 7.83 -29.06 -11.40
CA MET A 390 6.62 -29.77 -11.82
C MET A 390 6.36 -29.73 -13.34
N GLY A 391 7.18 -29.03 -14.12
CA GLY A 391 6.92 -28.81 -15.56
C GLY A 391 5.76 -27.87 -15.86
N ARG A 392 5.33 -27.07 -14.88
CA ARG A 392 4.19 -26.14 -15.01
C ARG A 392 4.63 -24.73 -15.44
N ARG A 393 3.77 -24.05 -16.16
CA ARG A 393 3.94 -22.61 -16.43
C ARG A 393 3.67 -21.81 -15.17
N PHE A 394 4.56 -20.87 -14.86
CA PHE A 394 4.43 -20.00 -13.70
C PHE A 394 3.66 -18.73 -14.07
N VAL A 395 2.58 -18.45 -13.35
CA VAL A 395 1.82 -17.21 -13.46
C VAL A 395 1.83 -16.52 -12.11
N ARG A 396 2.02 -15.19 -12.12
CA ARG A 396 2.03 -14.38 -10.90
C ARG A 396 0.89 -13.38 -10.91
N ILE A 397 0.09 -13.37 -9.85
CA ILE A 397 -0.90 -12.33 -9.58
C ILE A 397 -0.42 -11.53 -8.38
N SER A 398 -0.29 -10.20 -8.53
CA SER A 398 0.10 -9.29 -7.46
C SER A 398 -1.16 -8.65 -6.88
N LEU A 399 -1.49 -8.98 -5.63
CA LEU A 399 -2.67 -8.44 -4.94
C LEU A 399 -2.36 -7.17 -4.15
N GLY A 400 -1.07 -6.86 -3.97
CA GLY A 400 -0.64 -5.64 -3.28
C GLY A 400 -0.96 -4.40 -4.11
N GLY A 401 -1.82 -3.52 -3.58
CA GLY A 401 -2.25 -2.30 -4.26
C GLY A 401 -3.56 -2.42 -5.05
N VAL A 402 -4.12 -3.62 -5.17
CA VAL A 402 -5.47 -3.82 -5.74
C VAL A 402 -6.49 -3.21 -4.78
N ARG A 403 -7.24 -2.22 -5.25
CA ARG A 403 -8.29 -1.53 -4.47
C ARG A 403 -9.69 -1.95 -4.88
N ASP A 404 -9.85 -2.41 -6.13
CA ASP A 404 -11.13 -2.83 -6.67
C ASP A 404 -11.27 -4.35 -6.57
N GLU A 405 -12.30 -4.80 -5.87
CA GLU A 405 -12.68 -6.21 -5.74
C GLU A 405 -12.95 -6.84 -7.11
N ALA A 406 -13.41 -6.05 -8.08
CA ALA A 406 -13.73 -6.50 -9.44
C ALA A 406 -12.49 -6.97 -10.20
N GLU A 407 -11.28 -6.49 -9.89
CA GLU A 407 -10.05 -7.04 -10.50
C GLU A 407 -9.81 -8.51 -10.15
N ILE A 408 -10.27 -8.97 -8.98
CA ILE A 408 -10.07 -10.35 -8.52
C ILE A 408 -11.26 -11.22 -8.89
N ARG A 409 -12.48 -10.75 -8.62
CA ARG A 409 -13.72 -11.51 -8.81
C ARG A 409 -14.33 -11.36 -10.20
N GLY A 410 -13.91 -10.35 -10.98
CA GLY A 410 -14.57 -9.93 -12.20
C GLY A 410 -15.78 -9.04 -11.93
N HIS A 411 -16.23 -8.36 -12.97
CA HIS A 411 -17.43 -7.52 -12.92
C HIS A 411 -18.70 -8.38 -12.97
N ARG A 412 -19.77 -7.83 -12.43
CA ARG A 412 -21.10 -8.48 -12.59
C ARG A 412 -21.46 -8.54 -14.07
N ARG A 413 -21.87 -9.70 -14.53
CA ARG A 413 -22.24 -10.02 -15.93
C ARG A 413 -23.20 -9.02 -16.59
N THR A 414 -24.02 -8.34 -15.79
CA THR A 414 -25.03 -7.38 -16.26
C THR A 414 -24.45 -6.02 -16.71
N TYR A 415 -23.18 -5.75 -16.48
CA TYR A 415 -22.56 -4.50 -16.92
C TYR A 415 -22.01 -4.64 -18.33
N ILE A 416 -22.23 -3.60 -19.16
CA ILE A 416 -21.62 -3.52 -20.50
C ILE A 416 -20.11 -3.35 -20.30
N GLY A 417 -19.31 -4.21 -20.95
CA GLY A 417 -17.86 -4.23 -20.78
C GLY A 417 -17.38 -5.00 -19.55
N ALA A 418 -18.23 -5.86 -18.95
CA ALA A 418 -17.82 -6.73 -17.85
C ALA A 418 -16.67 -7.64 -18.27
N LEU A 419 -15.59 -7.63 -17.48
CA LEU A 419 -14.42 -8.47 -17.66
C LEU A 419 -14.38 -9.55 -16.57
N PRO A 420 -13.89 -10.76 -16.89
CA PRO A 420 -13.62 -11.77 -15.87
C PRO A 420 -12.50 -11.28 -14.93
N GLY A 421 -12.48 -11.79 -13.70
CA GLY A 421 -11.37 -11.56 -12.77
C GLY A 421 -10.07 -12.18 -13.27
N ARG A 422 -8.97 -11.66 -12.79
CA ARG A 422 -7.61 -12.14 -13.13
C ARG A 422 -7.38 -13.58 -12.70
#